data_59fa59a117ec932c38b46c587c0970b4
#
_entry.id   59fa59a117ec932c38b46c587c0970b4
#
_cell.length_a   1.000
_cell.length_b   1.000
_cell.length_c   1.000
_cell.angle_alpha   90.00
_cell.angle_beta   90.00
_cell.angle_gamma   90.00
#
_symmetry.space_group_name_H-M   'P 1'
#
loop_
_entity.id
_entity.type
_entity.pdbx_description
1 polymer ?
#
loop_
_entity_poly.entity_id
_entity_poly.type
_entity_poly.pdbx_seq_one_letter_code
_entity_poly.pdbx_strand_id
1 'polypeptide(L)'
;MQDHKIFDIPGFVTQSGFTLNVKLAYKTFGKLAPDGGNAVVIPTFYGGRHSDTEFMIAPGRSIDTRRYFVVIPNMLGNGHSSSPSNTPAPYGRGGFPLTTLYDNVMCQHRLLTEHLA
;
A
#
# COMPACT_ATOMS: atom_id res chain seq x y z
N MET A 1 -14.48 -10.81 4.93
CA MET A 1 -13.92 -9.82 5.88
C MET A 1 -12.61 -9.28 5.35
N GLN A 2 -12.47 -7.98 5.33
CA GLN A 2 -11.21 -7.34 4.92
C GLN A 2 -10.23 -7.38 6.08
N ASP A 3 -9.00 -7.77 5.78
CA ASP A 3 -7.90 -7.77 6.75
C ASP A 3 -6.93 -6.60 6.55
N HIS A 4 -7.34 -5.61 5.76
CA HIS A 4 -6.55 -4.44 5.44
C HIS A 4 -7.39 -3.17 5.53
N LYS A 5 -6.72 -2.02 5.52
CA LYS A 5 -7.35 -0.70 5.49
C LYS A 5 -7.12 -0.04 4.14
N ILE A 6 -7.90 0.99 3.86
CA ILE A 6 -7.80 1.74 2.61
C ILE A 6 -7.42 3.19 2.92
N PHE A 7 -6.42 3.69 2.23
CA PHE A 7 -6.07 5.11 2.22
C PHE A 7 -6.45 5.70 0.87
N ASP A 8 -7.36 6.68 0.89
CA ASP A 8 -7.84 7.31 -0.34
C ASP A 8 -6.90 8.44 -0.76
N ILE A 9 -6.53 8.45 -2.03
CA ILE A 9 -5.72 9.53 -2.63
C ILE A 9 -6.49 10.05 -3.84
N PRO A 10 -7.44 11.00 -3.62
CA PRO A 10 -8.22 11.54 -4.73
C PRO A 10 -7.35 12.44 -5.60
N GLY A 11 -7.61 12.40 -6.90
CA GLY A 11 -6.94 13.29 -7.85
C GLY A 11 -5.46 13.01 -8.05
N PHE A 12 -4.98 11.80 -7.77
CA PHE A 12 -3.59 11.44 -8.00
C PHE A 12 -3.29 11.42 -9.50
N VAL A 13 -2.25 12.14 -9.92
CA VAL A 13 -1.82 12.16 -11.33
C VAL A 13 -0.69 11.17 -11.52
N THR A 14 -0.91 10.17 -12.37
CA THR A 14 0.11 9.16 -12.69
C THR A 14 1.19 9.75 -13.59
N GLN A 15 2.34 9.08 -13.65
CA GLN A 15 3.40 9.48 -14.58
C GLN A 15 2.93 9.43 -16.04
N SER A 16 1.99 8.52 -16.35
CA SER A 16 1.41 8.43 -17.69
C SER A 16 0.43 9.56 -18.02
N GLY A 17 0.14 10.44 -17.05
CA GLY A 17 -0.66 11.64 -17.29
C GLY A 17 -2.14 11.51 -16.99
N PHE A 18 -2.58 10.42 -16.36
CA PHE A 18 -3.98 10.22 -16.00
C PHE A 18 -4.23 10.64 -14.55
N THR A 19 -5.41 11.22 -14.31
CA THR A 19 -5.86 11.54 -12.95
C THR A 19 -6.71 10.37 -12.45
N LEU A 20 -6.28 9.75 -11.35
CA LEU A 20 -6.93 8.57 -10.80
C LEU A 20 -7.23 8.80 -9.32
N ASN A 21 -8.44 8.45 -8.90
CA ASN A 21 -8.76 8.42 -7.48
C ASN A 21 -8.24 7.10 -6.92
N VAL A 22 -7.04 7.14 -6.34
CA VAL A 22 -6.35 5.94 -5.89
C VAL A 22 -6.89 5.50 -4.55
N LYS A 23 -7.12 4.20 -4.42
CA LYS A 23 -7.36 3.54 -3.14
C LYS A 23 -6.18 2.65 -2.86
N LEU A 24 -5.39 3.02 -1.86
CA LEU A 24 -4.19 2.27 -1.48
C LEU A 24 -4.55 1.35 -0.31
N ALA A 25 -4.60 0.06 -0.57
CA ALA A 25 -4.85 -0.93 0.46
C ALA A 25 -3.54 -1.21 1.21
N TYR A 26 -3.61 -1.25 2.53
CA TYR A 26 -2.43 -1.49 3.35
C TYR A 26 -2.80 -2.22 4.63
N LYS A 27 -1.80 -2.84 5.24
CA LYS A 27 -1.95 -3.48 6.56
C LYS A 27 -0.80 -3.06 7.45
N THR A 28 -1.08 -2.91 8.73
CA THR A 28 -0.06 -2.53 9.72
C THR A 28 0.02 -3.56 10.83
N PHE A 29 1.21 -3.67 11.41
CA PHE A 29 1.49 -4.52 12.57
C PHE A 29 2.34 -3.74 13.55
N GLY A 30 2.13 -3.97 14.84
CA GLY A 30 2.95 -3.33 15.87
C GLY A 30 2.50 -1.91 16.17
N LYS A 31 3.36 -1.15 16.79
CA LYS A 31 3.07 0.21 17.25
C LYS A 31 4.21 1.15 16.87
N LEU A 32 3.86 2.29 16.29
CA LEU A 32 4.84 3.32 15.92
C LEU A 32 5.41 3.97 17.18
N ALA A 33 6.74 4.06 17.25
CA ALA A 33 7.42 4.75 18.33
C ALA A 33 7.13 6.26 18.28
N PRO A 34 7.21 6.97 19.42
CA PRO A 34 6.91 8.40 19.45
C PRO A 34 7.75 9.24 18.49
N ASP A 35 9.00 8.82 18.24
CA ASP A 35 9.90 9.51 17.30
C ASP A 35 9.77 9.00 15.87
N GLY A 36 8.91 8.01 15.62
CA GLY A 36 8.73 7.42 14.30
C GLY A 36 9.90 6.57 13.81
N GLY A 37 10.88 6.32 14.65
CA GLY A 37 12.15 5.69 14.23
C GLY A 37 12.11 4.18 14.08
N ASN A 38 11.00 3.52 14.37
CA ASN A 38 10.90 2.07 14.30
C ASN A 38 10.03 1.56 13.14
N ALA A 39 9.72 2.41 12.16
CA ALA A 39 8.85 2.03 11.05
C ALA A 39 9.61 1.20 10.02
N VAL A 40 8.96 0.13 9.55
CA VAL A 40 9.45 -0.73 8.47
C VAL A 40 8.36 -0.82 7.41
N VAL A 41 8.72 -0.53 6.16
CA VAL A 41 7.78 -0.61 5.04
C VAL A 41 8.16 -1.78 4.16
N ILE A 42 7.19 -2.66 3.89
CA ILE A 42 7.40 -3.83 3.05
C ILE A 42 6.39 -3.78 1.90
N PRO A 43 6.74 -3.16 0.77
CA PRO A 43 5.86 -3.19 -0.39
C PRO A 43 5.68 -4.63 -0.89
N THR A 44 4.51 -4.92 -1.44
CA THR A 44 4.25 -6.25 -1.98
C THR A 44 5.11 -6.52 -3.23
N PHE A 45 5.49 -7.78 -3.42
CA PHE A 45 6.24 -8.18 -4.61
C PHE A 45 5.28 -8.43 -5.79
N TYR A 46 5.85 -8.62 -6.97
CA TYR A 46 5.07 -8.89 -8.18
C TYR A 46 4.20 -10.13 -7.99
N GLY A 47 2.91 -9.95 -8.21
CA GLY A 47 1.94 -11.02 -7.99
C GLY A 47 1.59 -11.26 -6.53
N GLY A 48 2.20 -10.51 -5.59
CA GLY A 48 1.97 -10.69 -4.17
C GLY A 48 0.94 -9.72 -3.59
N ARG A 49 0.45 -10.07 -2.42
CA ARG A 49 -0.45 -9.24 -1.62
C ARG A 49 0.12 -9.08 -0.22
N HIS A 50 -0.44 -8.16 0.56
CA HIS A 50 0.07 -7.88 1.91
C HIS A 50 0.16 -9.14 2.78
N SER A 51 -0.72 -10.13 2.58
CA SER A 51 -0.70 -11.36 3.37
C SER A 51 0.46 -12.29 3.05
N ASP A 52 1.11 -12.12 1.90
CA ASP A 52 2.14 -13.06 1.44
C ASP A 52 3.46 -12.93 2.20
N THR A 53 3.69 -11.84 2.91
CA THR A 53 4.88 -11.64 3.74
C THR A 53 4.60 -11.75 5.23
N GLU A 54 3.38 -12.02 5.65
CA GLU A 54 3.01 -12.02 7.06
C GLU A 54 3.69 -13.13 7.87
N PHE A 55 4.16 -14.18 7.20
CA PHE A 55 4.81 -15.30 7.90
C PHE A 55 6.06 -14.88 8.67
N MET A 56 6.73 -13.80 8.28
CA MET A 56 7.93 -13.30 8.96
C MET A 56 7.65 -12.16 9.94
N ILE A 57 6.39 -11.78 10.09
CA ILE A 57 5.97 -10.62 10.88
C ILE A 57 5.16 -11.10 12.08
N ALA A 58 5.80 -11.17 13.23
CA ALA A 58 5.14 -11.55 14.49
C ALA A 58 6.12 -11.30 15.64
N PRO A 59 5.63 -11.32 16.91
CA PRO A 59 6.54 -11.26 18.04
C PRO A 59 7.58 -12.39 17.98
N GLY A 60 8.86 -12.03 18.05
CA GLY A 60 9.97 -12.99 18.04
C GLY A 60 10.34 -13.54 16.69
N ARG A 61 9.72 -13.07 15.60
CA ARG A 61 10.08 -13.48 14.24
C ARG A 61 11.08 -12.51 13.63
N SER A 62 11.44 -12.73 12.36
CA SER A 62 12.45 -11.91 11.66
C SER A 62 12.13 -10.43 11.72
N ILE A 63 10.84 -10.08 11.58
CA ILE A 63 10.38 -8.71 11.79
C ILE A 63 9.51 -8.73 13.04
N ASP A 64 10.12 -8.38 14.16
CA ASP A 64 9.53 -8.51 15.48
C ASP A 64 8.59 -7.32 15.75
N THR A 65 7.28 -7.60 15.83
CA THR A 65 6.27 -6.56 16.04
C THR A 65 6.28 -5.95 17.44
N ARG A 66 7.07 -6.52 18.36
CA ARG A 66 7.30 -5.89 19.67
C ARG A 66 8.24 -4.70 19.56
N ARG A 67 9.05 -4.63 18.51
CA ARG A 67 10.07 -3.61 18.27
C ARG A 67 9.72 -2.69 17.12
N TYR A 68 9.09 -3.21 16.07
CA TYR A 68 8.88 -2.50 14.83
C TYR A 68 7.39 -2.27 14.55
N PHE A 69 7.11 -1.11 13.98
CA PHE A 69 5.82 -0.82 13.36
C PHE A 69 5.95 -1.13 11.88
N VAL A 70 5.19 -2.11 11.40
CA VAL A 70 5.32 -2.62 10.04
C VAL A 70 4.14 -2.14 9.21
N VAL A 71 4.42 -1.60 8.03
CA VAL A 71 3.41 -1.19 7.06
C VAL A 71 3.63 -1.98 5.79
N ILE A 72 2.57 -2.66 5.32
CA ILE A 72 2.60 -3.41 4.07
C ILE A 72 1.62 -2.77 3.10
N PRO A 73 2.07 -1.82 2.26
CA PRO A 73 1.21 -1.27 1.22
C PRO A 73 1.11 -2.22 0.04
N ASN A 74 -0.11 -2.42 -0.47
CA ASN A 74 -0.33 -3.22 -1.67
C ASN A 74 -0.02 -2.37 -2.90
N MET A 75 0.77 -2.94 -3.81
CA MET A 75 1.10 -2.27 -5.07
C MET A 75 -0.16 -2.04 -5.90
N LEU A 76 -0.21 -0.92 -6.62
CA LEU A 76 -1.29 -0.66 -7.57
C LEU A 76 -1.33 -1.79 -8.59
N GLY A 77 -2.53 -2.27 -8.89
CA GLY A 77 -2.71 -3.37 -9.82
C GLY A 77 -2.72 -4.77 -9.21
N ASN A 78 -2.53 -4.89 -7.89
CA ASN A 78 -2.45 -6.23 -7.28
C ASN A 78 -3.80 -6.83 -6.86
N GLY A 79 -4.91 -6.11 -7.10
CA GLY A 79 -6.25 -6.57 -6.77
C GLY A 79 -6.82 -6.08 -5.44
N HIS A 80 -5.98 -5.58 -4.53
CA HIS A 80 -6.42 -4.96 -3.27
C HIS A 80 -6.37 -3.44 -3.35
N SER A 81 -5.25 -2.85 -3.76
CA SER A 81 -5.19 -1.44 -4.13
C SER A 81 -5.87 -1.24 -5.48
N SER A 82 -6.04 0.01 -5.91
CA SER A 82 -6.66 0.31 -7.21
C SER A 82 -6.07 -0.56 -8.30
N SER A 83 -6.94 -1.22 -9.04
CA SER A 83 -6.58 -2.24 -10.04
C SER A 83 -7.61 -2.25 -11.14
N PRO A 84 -7.32 -2.84 -12.31
CA PRO A 84 -8.31 -2.97 -13.38
C PRO A 84 -9.61 -3.64 -12.93
N SER A 85 -9.52 -4.61 -12.02
CA SER A 85 -10.67 -5.39 -11.58
C SER A 85 -11.57 -4.69 -10.57
N ASN A 86 -11.09 -3.63 -9.90
CA ASN A 86 -11.86 -2.99 -8.82
C ASN A 86 -12.08 -1.48 -9.04
N THR A 87 -11.68 -0.95 -10.19
CA THR A 87 -11.81 0.48 -10.49
C THR A 87 -13.02 0.69 -11.40
N PRO A 88 -13.89 1.68 -11.10
CA PRO A 88 -15.03 1.97 -11.96
C PRO A 88 -14.62 2.58 -13.29
N ALA A 89 -15.50 2.46 -14.29
CA ALA A 89 -15.28 3.10 -15.58
C ALA A 89 -15.04 4.61 -15.41
N PRO A 90 -14.22 5.25 -16.27
CA PRO A 90 -13.58 4.71 -17.47
C PRO A 90 -12.25 3.99 -17.23
N TYR A 91 -11.76 3.98 -15.99
CA TYR A 91 -10.42 3.48 -15.69
C TYR A 91 -10.40 2.01 -15.21
N GLY A 92 -11.53 1.33 -15.26
CA GLY A 92 -11.58 -0.10 -14.93
C GLY A 92 -11.13 -0.98 -16.07
N ARG A 93 -10.71 -2.19 -15.74
CA ARG A 93 -10.33 -3.23 -16.70
C ARG A 93 -9.32 -2.71 -17.73
N GLY A 94 -9.58 -2.81 -19.01
CA GLY A 94 -8.69 -2.38 -20.09
C GLY A 94 -8.46 -0.87 -20.14
N GLY A 95 -9.29 -0.07 -19.47
CA GLY A 95 -9.12 1.38 -19.36
C GLY A 95 -8.22 1.80 -18.20
N PHE A 96 -7.68 0.85 -17.41
CA PHE A 96 -6.84 1.18 -16.27
C PHE A 96 -5.54 1.83 -16.75
N PRO A 97 -5.16 3.01 -16.18
CA PRO A 97 -3.97 3.70 -16.66
C PRO A 97 -2.70 2.94 -16.29
N LEU A 98 -1.65 3.15 -17.09
CA LEU A 98 -0.34 2.60 -16.79
C LEU A 98 0.17 3.24 -15.48
N THR A 99 0.49 2.42 -14.49
CA THR A 99 1.09 2.85 -13.25
C THR A 99 2.54 2.37 -13.19
N THR A 100 3.39 3.17 -12.56
CA THR A 100 4.83 2.91 -12.49
C THR A 100 5.28 2.66 -11.07
N LEU A 101 6.54 2.23 -10.90
CA LEU A 101 7.14 2.15 -9.57
C LEU A 101 7.14 3.52 -8.89
N TYR A 102 7.39 4.59 -9.66
CA TYR A 102 7.33 5.95 -9.13
C TYR A 102 5.94 6.27 -8.58
N ASP A 103 4.88 5.92 -9.32
CA ASP A 103 3.51 6.12 -8.86
C ASP A 103 3.27 5.39 -7.53
N ASN A 104 3.72 4.14 -7.43
CA ASN A 104 3.58 3.36 -6.21
C ASN A 104 4.33 3.99 -5.04
N VAL A 105 5.57 4.42 -5.27
CA VAL A 105 6.40 5.05 -4.24
C VAL A 105 5.74 6.35 -3.75
N MET A 106 5.22 7.16 -4.65
CA MET A 106 4.56 8.42 -4.28
C MET A 106 3.31 8.18 -3.45
N CYS A 107 2.49 7.18 -3.82
CA CYS A 107 1.31 6.82 -3.03
C CYS A 107 1.71 6.33 -1.64
N GLN A 108 2.73 5.50 -1.55
CA GLN A 108 3.23 4.98 -0.27
C GLN A 108 3.83 6.09 0.58
N HIS A 109 4.55 7.02 -0.03
CA HIS A 109 5.09 8.19 0.68
C HIS A 109 3.97 9.01 1.31
N ARG A 110 2.90 9.26 0.58
CA ARG A 110 1.75 10.00 1.10
C ARG A 110 1.05 9.25 2.23
N LEU A 111 0.92 7.92 2.13
CA LEU A 111 0.37 7.10 3.20
C LEU A 111 1.17 7.30 4.49
N LEU A 112 2.50 7.22 4.39
CA LEU A 112 3.37 7.30 5.55
C LEU A 112 3.40 8.70 6.16
N THR A 113 3.38 9.74 5.34
CA THR A 113 3.56 11.12 5.82
C THR A 113 2.25 11.81 6.17
N GLU A 114 1.14 11.49 5.47
CA GLU A 114 -0.14 12.19 5.65
C GLU A 114 -1.11 11.44 6.56
N HIS A 115 -0.99 10.12 6.66
CA HIS A 115 -1.98 9.32 7.36
C HIS A 115 -1.43 8.57 8.57
N LEU A 116 -0.23 8.00 8.47
CA LEU A 116 0.35 7.17 9.53
C LEU A 116 1.39 7.90 10.39
N ALA A 117 1.84 9.07 9.98
CA ALA A 117 2.83 9.84 10.72
C ALA A 117 2.22 10.54 11.95
#